data_d909394abd1eee0aa89e7d9beebe988b
#
_entry.id   d909394abd1eee0aa89e7d9beebe988b
#
_cell.length_a   1.000
_cell.length_b   1.000
_cell.length_c   1.000
_cell.angle_alpha   90.00
_cell.angle_beta   90.00
_cell.angle_gamma   90.00
#
_symmetry.space_group_name_H-M   'P 1'
#
loop_
_entity.id
_entity.type
_entity.pdbx_description
1 polymer ?
#
loop_
_entity_poly.entity_id
_entity_poly.type
_entity_poly.pdbx_seq_one_letter_code
_entity_poly.pdbx_strand_id
1 'polypeptide(L)'
;MRRKASTNLFAVLAIGSLVLIAGLGWFLFSGSGHSSSSTGDGEKVESLFVYCAAGMRYPMEKVSKAYEEEFGIEVQLQYGGSNTLLSQLGVSQTGDLYLAADDSYIRQARDAGLLNESLQLALMKPIIVVREKNTTITSVESLASPDVRVALGNPDAAAIGKKTRRLLTRSGHWEAIEKNVTTRGVFKPTVNDVAGDIDIGSVDAGVIWDSTLNQFDKLKGISTPELDAGEATVQIGVLNSSQNVTAALHFARFVAARDKGLVVFEQTGFRVVDGDKWADQPELTFFAGSVNRLALEPVIKEFEEREGVSVNTVYNGCGVLNTQMKGIAETDGNGFPDTYMACDTYYLNTVKELFEPGTTVSETDIVICVQKGNPKGITSLKDLAREGVRVAVGEPQECTIGVLTRRLLQEAKIYQVMLEHNIKTQTPSSAMLLPSVATGSSDAVVAYYTDALNNLDKIDIIVIESSLARAVQPFSVSLQSDYKHLGYRLFDTLSRSKDKFESVGFRWKLGG
;
A
#
# COMPACT_ATOMS: atom_id res chain seq x y z
N MET A 1 -30.14 7.71 -74.72
CA MET A 1 -30.73 8.04 -73.41
C MET A 1 -30.21 7.13 -72.33
N ARG A 2 -29.04 7.41 -71.73
CA ARG A 2 -28.52 6.78 -70.51
C ARG A 2 -27.29 7.55 -70.03
N ARG A 3 -27.46 8.66 -69.31
CA ARG A 3 -26.42 9.34 -68.50
C ARG A 3 -27.03 10.55 -67.79
N LYS A 4 -27.89 10.33 -66.76
CA LYS A 4 -28.34 11.41 -65.84
C LYS A 4 -28.75 10.90 -64.45
N ALA A 5 -28.44 9.64 -64.08
CA ALA A 5 -28.86 9.11 -62.74
C ALA A 5 -27.74 9.00 -61.71
N SER A 6 -26.46 9.18 -62.07
CA SER A 6 -25.33 8.96 -61.13
C SER A 6 -24.88 10.24 -60.38
N THR A 7 -25.20 11.44 -60.92
CA THR A 7 -24.73 12.70 -60.32
C THR A 7 -25.52 13.12 -59.08
N ASN A 8 -26.78 12.74 -58.97
CA ASN A 8 -27.62 13.15 -57.84
C ASN A 8 -27.39 12.29 -56.57
N LEU A 9 -26.93 11.05 -56.71
CA LEU A 9 -26.66 10.19 -55.59
C LEU A 9 -25.39 10.61 -54.82
N PHE A 10 -24.34 11.06 -55.52
CA PHE A 10 -23.11 11.60 -54.91
C PHE A 10 -23.34 12.94 -54.22
N ALA A 11 -24.20 13.80 -54.77
CA ALA A 11 -24.56 15.07 -54.13
C ALA A 11 -25.39 14.90 -52.86
N VAL A 12 -26.28 13.92 -52.78
CA VAL A 12 -27.07 13.61 -51.60
C VAL A 12 -26.21 12.96 -50.50
N LEU A 13 -25.24 12.09 -50.84
CA LEU A 13 -24.30 11.53 -49.90
C LEU A 13 -23.29 12.56 -49.35
N ALA A 14 -22.82 13.51 -50.19
CA ALA A 14 -21.92 14.57 -49.77
C ALA A 14 -22.62 15.59 -48.83
N ILE A 15 -23.89 15.93 -49.08
CA ILE A 15 -24.67 16.81 -48.20
C ILE A 15 -25.00 16.11 -46.87
N GLY A 16 -25.32 14.81 -46.87
CA GLY A 16 -25.55 14.00 -45.66
C GLY A 16 -24.31 13.92 -44.76
N SER A 17 -23.12 13.75 -45.35
CA SER A 17 -21.86 13.73 -44.62
C SER A 17 -21.48 15.10 -44.03
N LEU A 18 -21.75 16.19 -44.72
CA LEU A 18 -21.50 17.55 -44.22
C LEU A 18 -22.42 17.92 -43.04
N VAL A 19 -23.69 17.51 -43.09
CA VAL A 19 -24.64 17.74 -41.99
C VAL A 19 -24.27 16.92 -40.74
N LEU A 20 -23.76 15.67 -40.89
CA LEU A 20 -23.27 14.86 -39.81
C LEU A 20 -21.98 15.44 -39.17
N ILE A 21 -21.05 15.96 -39.98
CA ILE A 21 -19.83 16.61 -39.48
C ILE A 21 -20.15 17.94 -38.81
N ALA A 22 -21.09 18.72 -39.32
CA ALA A 22 -21.53 19.96 -38.67
C ALA A 22 -22.30 19.67 -37.35
N GLY A 23 -23.10 18.60 -37.29
CA GLY A 23 -23.80 18.18 -36.07
C GLY A 23 -22.84 17.72 -34.97
N LEU A 24 -21.82 16.93 -35.34
CA LEU A 24 -20.76 16.54 -34.39
C LEU A 24 -19.90 17.74 -33.93
N GLY A 25 -19.58 18.65 -34.85
CA GLY A 25 -18.85 19.87 -34.50
C GLY A 25 -19.62 20.78 -33.53
N TRP A 26 -20.94 20.90 -33.69
CA TRP A 26 -21.76 21.70 -32.79
C TRP A 26 -21.87 21.03 -31.39
N PHE A 27 -21.96 19.70 -31.31
CA PHE A 27 -22.00 19.01 -30.04
C PHE A 27 -20.66 19.12 -29.26
N LEU A 28 -19.53 19.22 -29.97
CA LEU A 28 -18.20 19.42 -29.38
C LEU A 28 -17.88 20.88 -29.03
N PHE A 29 -18.56 21.87 -29.62
CA PHE A 29 -18.31 23.30 -29.40
C PHE A 29 -19.38 24.02 -28.57
N SER A 30 -20.50 23.40 -28.24
CA SER A 30 -21.56 24.00 -27.42
C SER A 30 -21.31 23.91 -25.90
N GLY A 31 -20.16 23.40 -25.50
CA GLY A 31 -19.75 23.20 -24.08
C GLY A 31 -18.84 24.27 -23.50
N SER A 32 -18.61 25.43 -24.18
CA SER A 32 -17.72 26.44 -23.60
C SER A 32 -18.39 27.83 -23.56
N GLY A 33 -18.84 28.17 -22.36
CA GLY A 33 -19.20 29.54 -22.07
C GLY A 33 -20.13 29.73 -20.88
N HIS A 34 -19.58 29.61 -19.66
CA HIS A 34 -19.97 30.48 -18.56
C HIS A 34 -18.85 30.46 -17.51
N SER A 35 -18.05 31.50 -17.51
CA SER A 35 -17.15 31.83 -16.42
C SER A 35 -17.99 32.37 -15.27
N SER A 36 -18.08 31.58 -14.16
CA SER A 36 -18.38 32.13 -12.85
C SER A 36 -17.38 31.51 -11.86
N SER A 37 -16.57 32.36 -11.29
CA SER A 37 -15.68 32.11 -10.19
C SER A 37 -16.46 31.57 -8.99
N SER A 38 -16.21 30.31 -8.61
CA SER A 38 -16.52 29.80 -7.27
C SER A 38 -15.51 28.69 -6.94
N THR A 39 -14.86 28.87 -5.80
CA THR A 39 -14.25 27.87 -4.91
C THR A 39 -14.40 26.40 -5.34
N GLY A 40 -13.27 25.73 -5.48
CA GLY A 40 -13.00 24.31 -5.70
C GLY A 40 -14.16 23.32 -5.54
N ASP A 41 -14.96 23.11 -6.57
CA ASP A 41 -15.74 21.90 -6.75
C ASP A 41 -14.85 20.92 -7.53
N GLY A 42 -14.35 19.89 -6.83
CA GLY A 42 -13.76 18.73 -7.49
C GLY A 42 -14.80 18.12 -8.42
N GLU A 43 -14.41 17.83 -9.65
CA GLU A 43 -15.27 17.19 -10.66
C GLU A 43 -15.87 15.91 -10.04
N LYS A 44 -17.22 15.85 -9.97
CA LYS A 44 -17.91 14.73 -9.32
C LYS A 44 -17.61 13.45 -10.11
N VAL A 45 -16.98 12.48 -9.47
CA VAL A 45 -16.72 11.17 -10.07
C VAL A 45 -18.06 10.48 -10.29
N GLU A 46 -18.40 10.19 -11.54
CA GLU A 46 -19.67 9.53 -11.91
C GLU A 46 -19.51 8.01 -11.95
N SER A 47 -18.36 7.50 -12.38
CA SER A 47 -18.13 6.07 -12.51
C SER A 47 -16.67 5.69 -12.31
N LEU A 48 -16.45 4.39 -11.91
CA LEU A 48 -15.17 3.72 -11.85
C LEU A 48 -15.18 2.50 -12.76
N PHE A 49 -14.06 2.24 -13.43
CA PHE A 49 -13.91 1.08 -14.31
C PHE A 49 -12.93 0.06 -13.73
N VAL A 50 -13.38 -1.18 -13.55
CA VAL A 50 -12.64 -2.25 -12.89
C VAL A 50 -12.41 -3.44 -13.84
N TYR A 51 -11.17 -3.77 -14.11
CA TYR A 51 -10.79 -5.04 -14.73
C TYR A 51 -10.83 -6.15 -13.67
N CYS A 52 -11.86 -7.00 -13.71
CA CYS A 52 -12.17 -7.96 -12.66
C CYS A 52 -11.94 -9.40 -13.14
N ALA A 53 -11.07 -10.14 -12.47
CA ALA A 53 -10.90 -11.55 -12.77
C ALA A 53 -12.21 -12.32 -12.54
N ALA A 54 -12.63 -13.13 -13.52
CA ALA A 54 -13.97 -13.72 -13.62
C ALA A 54 -14.39 -14.53 -12.37
N GLY A 55 -13.43 -15.14 -11.66
CA GLY A 55 -13.72 -15.88 -10.41
C GLY A 55 -14.34 -15.03 -9.30
N MET A 56 -14.14 -13.71 -9.32
CA MET A 56 -14.71 -12.77 -8.35
C MET A 56 -16.00 -12.10 -8.83
N ARG A 57 -16.57 -12.51 -9.96
CA ARG A 57 -17.80 -11.92 -10.51
C ARG A 57 -18.89 -11.79 -9.45
N TYR A 58 -19.22 -12.88 -8.78
CA TYR A 58 -20.36 -12.95 -7.88
C TYR A 58 -20.25 -12.02 -6.64
N PRO A 59 -19.13 -12.02 -5.88
CA PRO A 59 -18.97 -11.05 -4.81
C PRO A 59 -18.86 -9.61 -5.33
N MET A 60 -18.16 -9.36 -6.43
CA MET A 60 -17.96 -8.01 -6.95
C MET A 60 -19.24 -7.36 -7.46
N GLU A 61 -20.16 -8.10 -8.09
CA GLU A 61 -21.46 -7.56 -8.48
C GLU A 61 -22.25 -7.05 -7.26
N LYS A 62 -22.20 -7.79 -6.14
CA LYS A 62 -22.87 -7.38 -4.89
C LYS A 62 -22.20 -6.18 -4.23
N VAL A 63 -20.86 -6.20 -4.14
CA VAL A 63 -20.10 -5.12 -3.50
C VAL A 63 -20.21 -3.83 -4.31
N SER A 64 -20.10 -3.91 -5.64
CA SER A 64 -20.23 -2.74 -6.52
C SER A 64 -21.62 -2.10 -6.42
N LYS A 65 -22.67 -2.94 -6.39
CA LYS A 65 -24.04 -2.45 -6.20
C LYS A 65 -24.22 -1.76 -4.85
N ALA A 66 -23.71 -2.35 -3.76
CA ALA A 66 -23.78 -1.74 -2.44
C ALA A 66 -23.03 -0.40 -2.38
N TYR A 67 -21.88 -0.31 -3.04
CA TYR A 67 -21.11 0.93 -3.13
C TYR A 67 -21.84 2.01 -3.94
N GLU A 68 -22.43 1.64 -5.08
CA GLU A 68 -23.24 2.56 -5.91
C GLU A 68 -24.46 3.07 -5.14
N GLU A 69 -25.15 2.20 -4.40
CA GLU A 69 -26.30 2.58 -3.56
C GLU A 69 -25.90 3.54 -2.42
N GLU A 70 -24.70 3.37 -1.83
CA GLU A 70 -24.22 4.17 -0.69
C GLU A 70 -23.60 5.52 -1.15
N PHE A 71 -22.86 5.54 -2.27
CA PHE A 71 -22.06 6.71 -2.70
C PHE A 71 -22.51 7.35 -4.01
N GLY A 72 -23.39 6.70 -4.77
CA GLY A 72 -23.88 7.20 -6.05
C GLY A 72 -22.84 7.21 -7.17
N ILE A 73 -21.79 6.38 -7.05
CA ILE A 73 -20.72 6.21 -8.04
C ILE A 73 -20.92 4.85 -8.72
N GLU A 74 -21.17 4.84 -10.03
CA GLU A 74 -21.32 3.61 -10.82
C GLU A 74 -20.00 2.82 -10.84
N VAL A 75 -20.04 1.49 -10.71
CA VAL A 75 -18.86 0.63 -10.82
C VAL A 75 -19.02 -0.31 -12.00
N GLN A 76 -18.33 -0.02 -13.09
CA GLN A 76 -18.34 -0.81 -14.31
C GLN A 76 -17.32 -1.94 -14.24
N LEU A 77 -17.80 -3.19 -14.38
CA LEU A 77 -16.98 -4.40 -14.21
C LEU A 77 -16.74 -5.09 -15.56
N GLN A 78 -15.48 -5.14 -16.00
CA GLN A 78 -15.08 -5.97 -17.15
C GLN A 78 -14.47 -7.29 -16.66
N TYR A 79 -15.07 -8.42 -17.06
CA TYR A 79 -14.64 -9.73 -16.62
C TYR A 79 -13.73 -10.44 -17.63
N GLY A 80 -12.72 -11.17 -17.10
CA GLY A 80 -11.81 -11.97 -17.91
C GLY A 80 -10.86 -12.84 -17.08
N GLY A 81 -10.00 -13.57 -17.74
CA GLY A 81 -8.86 -14.22 -17.08
C GLY A 81 -7.82 -13.17 -16.67
N SER A 82 -7.17 -13.36 -15.51
CA SER A 82 -6.23 -12.34 -15.00
C SER A 82 -5.13 -11.96 -15.98
N ASN A 83 -4.57 -12.93 -16.74
CA ASN A 83 -3.54 -12.61 -17.73
C ASN A 83 -4.09 -11.86 -18.94
N THR A 84 -5.27 -12.22 -19.40
CA THR A 84 -5.96 -11.51 -20.50
C THR A 84 -6.21 -10.05 -20.13
N LEU A 85 -6.73 -9.81 -18.92
CA LEU A 85 -6.98 -8.47 -18.41
C LEU A 85 -5.68 -7.67 -18.26
N LEU A 86 -4.61 -8.28 -17.72
CA LEU A 86 -3.30 -7.62 -17.61
C LEU A 86 -2.74 -7.23 -18.99
N SER A 87 -2.89 -8.10 -20.00
CA SER A 87 -2.47 -7.79 -21.36
C SER A 87 -3.28 -6.63 -21.96
N GLN A 88 -4.58 -6.59 -21.71
CA GLN A 88 -5.44 -5.46 -22.13
C GLN A 88 -5.01 -4.15 -21.46
N LEU A 89 -4.74 -4.17 -20.15
CA LEU A 89 -4.23 -3.02 -19.41
C LEU A 89 -2.93 -2.47 -19.99
N GLY A 90 -1.99 -3.36 -20.34
CA GLY A 90 -0.71 -2.96 -20.94
C GLY A 90 -0.87 -2.24 -22.29
N VAL A 91 -1.97 -2.50 -23.01
CA VAL A 91 -2.26 -1.87 -24.32
C VAL A 91 -3.14 -0.64 -24.17
N SER A 92 -4.25 -0.75 -23.43
CA SER A 92 -5.25 0.33 -23.33
C SER A 92 -4.78 1.49 -22.45
N GLN A 93 -4.03 1.19 -21.38
CA GLN A 93 -3.63 2.16 -20.36
C GLN A 93 -4.80 3.04 -19.87
N THR A 94 -5.96 2.42 -19.69
CA THR A 94 -7.21 3.06 -19.22
C THR A 94 -7.82 2.25 -18.09
N GLY A 95 -8.77 2.84 -17.36
CA GLY A 95 -9.46 2.22 -16.23
C GLY A 95 -8.85 2.63 -14.88
N ASP A 96 -9.54 2.27 -13.81
CA ASP A 96 -9.24 2.72 -12.45
C ASP A 96 -8.66 1.62 -11.57
N LEU A 97 -9.16 0.38 -11.71
CA LEU A 97 -8.75 -0.72 -10.83
C LEU A 97 -8.53 -2.03 -11.61
N TYR A 98 -7.66 -2.86 -11.05
CA TYR A 98 -7.41 -4.22 -11.52
C TYR A 98 -7.51 -5.22 -10.37
N LEU A 99 -8.48 -6.11 -10.43
CA LEU A 99 -8.71 -7.19 -9.47
C LEU A 99 -8.18 -8.50 -10.05
N ALA A 100 -7.10 -9.01 -9.50
CA ALA A 100 -6.44 -10.24 -9.95
C ALA A 100 -6.75 -11.42 -9.01
N ALA A 101 -6.89 -12.61 -9.59
CA ALA A 101 -7.11 -13.87 -8.86
C ALA A 101 -5.82 -14.49 -8.27
N ASP A 102 -4.66 -13.91 -8.55
CA ASP A 102 -3.37 -14.37 -8.01
C ASP A 102 -2.42 -13.17 -7.95
N ASP A 103 -1.74 -12.99 -6.83
CA ASP A 103 -0.84 -11.88 -6.54
C ASP A 103 0.33 -11.75 -7.53
N SER A 104 0.68 -12.84 -8.24
CA SER A 104 1.71 -12.79 -9.28
C SER A 104 1.36 -11.85 -10.43
N TYR A 105 0.07 -11.60 -10.68
CA TYR A 105 -0.38 -10.66 -11.72
C TYR A 105 -0.33 -9.21 -11.21
N ILE A 106 -0.58 -8.99 -9.92
CA ILE A 106 -0.39 -7.67 -9.30
C ILE A 106 1.10 -7.30 -9.31
N ARG A 107 1.99 -8.25 -9.00
CA ARG A 107 3.45 -8.00 -9.12
C ARG A 107 3.84 -7.66 -10.55
N GLN A 108 3.40 -8.44 -11.55
CA GLN A 108 3.68 -8.15 -12.96
C GLN A 108 3.16 -6.78 -13.39
N ALA A 109 1.95 -6.39 -12.95
CA ALA A 109 1.39 -5.06 -13.23
C ALA A 109 2.24 -3.95 -12.58
N ARG A 110 2.72 -4.16 -11.35
CA ARG A 110 3.61 -3.22 -10.64
C ARG A 110 4.96 -3.10 -11.34
N ASP A 111 5.57 -4.23 -11.71
CA ASP A 111 6.87 -4.27 -12.43
C ASP A 111 6.78 -3.59 -13.80
N ALA A 112 5.60 -3.63 -14.44
CA ALA A 112 5.30 -2.93 -15.68
C ALA A 112 4.90 -1.44 -15.49
N GLY A 113 4.88 -0.93 -14.25
CA GLY A 113 4.51 0.45 -13.95
C GLY A 113 3.04 0.77 -14.13
N LEU A 114 2.15 -0.24 -14.13
CA LEU A 114 0.71 -0.06 -14.35
C LEU A 114 -0.04 0.28 -13.07
N LEU A 115 0.49 -0.08 -11.90
CA LEU A 115 -0.12 0.23 -10.60
C LEU A 115 0.95 0.40 -9.50
N ASN A 116 0.62 1.12 -8.47
CA ASN A 116 1.45 1.31 -7.27
C ASN A 116 0.81 0.68 -6.02
N GLU A 117 -0.44 1.01 -5.74
CA GLU A 117 -1.16 0.53 -4.57
C GLU A 117 -1.92 -0.76 -4.87
N SER A 118 -1.96 -1.68 -3.90
CA SER A 118 -2.82 -2.86 -3.95
C SER A 118 -3.26 -3.28 -2.55
N LEU A 119 -4.48 -3.79 -2.45
CA LEU A 119 -5.09 -4.27 -1.22
C LEU A 119 -5.39 -5.77 -1.38
N GLN A 120 -5.07 -6.53 -0.34
CA GLN A 120 -5.40 -7.96 -0.29
C GLN A 120 -6.86 -8.13 0.13
N LEU A 121 -7.54 -9.13 -0.45
CA LEU A 121 -8.95 -9.41 -0.17
C LEU A 121 -9.15 -10.80 0.41
N ALA A 122 -8.62 -11.82 -0.25
CA ALA A 122 -8.91 -13.20 0.09
C ALA A 122 -7.80 -14.16 -0.36
N LEU A 123 -7.90 -15.37 0.14
CA LEU A 123 -7.08 -16.52 -0.24
C LEU A 123 -7.97 -17.57 -0.90
N MET A 124 -7.45 -18.24 -1.93
CA MET A 124 -8.10 -19.34 -2.62
C MET A 124 -7.09 -20.43 -2.93
N LYS A 125 -7.58 -21.66 -3.14
CA LYS A 125 -6.75 -22.77 -3.61
C LYS A 125 -7.41 -23.51 -4.76
N PRO A 126 -6.64 -24.11 -5.69
CA PRO A 126 -7.18 -24.96 -6.73
C PRO A 126 -7.69 -26.27 -6.12
N ILE A 127 -8.84 -26.72 -6.64
CA ILE A 127 -9.42 -28.04 -6.31
C ILE A 127 -9.88 -28.73 -7.60
N ILE A 128 -9.84 -30.05 -7.61
CA ILE A 128 -10.54 -30.81 -8.64
C ILE A 128 -12.05 -30.65 -8.40
N VAL A 129 -12.80 -30.46 -9.47
CA VAL A 129 -14.25 -30.40 -9.40
C VAL A 129 -14.89 -31.37 -10.38
N VAL A 130 -15.97 -32.00 -9.92
CA VAL A 130 -16.80 -32.95 -10.67
C VAL A 130 -18.27 -32.71 -10.35
N ARG A 131 -19.18 -33.28 -11.17
CA ARG A 131 -20.60 -33.31 -10.78
C ARG A 131 -20.79 -34.17 -9.53
N GLU A 132 -21.72 -33.78 -8.66
CA GLU A 132 -21.98 -34.40 -7.37
C GLU A 132 -22.10 -35.93 -7.41
N LYS A 133 -22.74 -36.48 -8.46
CA LYS A 133 -22.93 -37.92 -8.63
C LYS A 133 -21.69 -38.68 -9.13
N ASN A 134 -20.62 -38.00 -9.50
CA ASN A 134 -19.38 -38.65 -9.93
C ASN A 134 -18.66 -39.27 -8.72
N THR A 135 -18.31 -40.55 -8.82
CA THR A 135 -17.59 -41.31 -7.79
C THR A 135 -16.27 -41.91 -8.27
N THR A 136 -15.96 -41.75 -9.55
CA THR A 136 -14.79 -42.39 -10.19
C THR A 136 -13.54 -41.50 -10.18
N ILE A 137 -13.70 -40.19 -10.18
CA ILE A 137 -12.60 -39.21 -10.15
C ILE A 137 -12.36 -38.82 -8.70
N THR A 138 -11.17 -39.17 -8.16
CA THR A 138 -10.82 -38.98 -6.75
C THR A 138 -9.43 -38.41 -6.54
N SER A 139 -8.60 -38.32 -7.60
CA SER A 139 -7.22 -37.86 -7.51
C SER A 139 -6.79 -37.13 -8.78
N VAL A 140 -5.60 -36.53 -8.74
CA VAL A 140 -4.97 -35.88 -9.90
C VAL A 140 -4.72 -36.85 -11.05
N GLU A 141 -4.30 -38.08 -10.75
CA GLU A 141 -4.05 -39.10 -11.75
C GLU A 141 -5.31 -39.46 -12.56
N SER A 142 -6.49 -39.39 -11.93
CA SER A 142 -7.77 -39.62 -12.59
C SER A 142 -8.01 -38.68 -13.79
N LEU A 143 -7.44 -37.47 -13.75
CA LEU A 143 -7.56 -36.49 -14.84
C LEU A 143 -6.75 -36.86 -16.09
N ALA A 144 -5.75 -37.74 -15.95
CA ALA A 144 -4.96 -38.23 -17.08
C ALA A 144 -5.62 -39.42 -17.79
N SER A 145 -6.70 -39.98 -17.25
CA SER A 145 -7.41 -41.14 -17.85
C SER A 145 -8.00 -40.78 -19.22
N PRO A 146 -7.81 -41.61 -20.24
CA PRO A 146 -8.40 -41.40 -21.58
C PRO A 146 -9.93 -41.44 -21.59
N ASP A 147 -10.58 -41.98 -20.57
CA ASP A 147 -12.02 -42.04 -20.46
C ASP A 147 -12.64 -40.81 -19.76
N VAL A 148 -11.82 -39.89 -19.30
CA VAL A 148 -12.25 -38.69 -18.58
C VAL A 148 -12.06 -37.46 -19.48
N ARG A 149 -13.13 -36.71 -19.75
CA ARG A 149 -13.07 -35.43 -20.43
C ARG A 149 -12.80 -34.33 -19.40
N VAL A 150 -11.73 -33.58 -19.60
CA VAL A 150 -11.27 -32.58 -18.60
C VAL A 150 -11.31 -31.19 -19.19
N ALA A 151 -11.86 -30.22 -18.44
CA ALA A 151 -11.68 -28.80 -18.69
C ALA A 151 -10.66 -28.21 -17.71
N LEU A 152 -9.68 -27.47 -18.21
CA LEU A 152 -8.74 -26.70 -17.42
C LEU A 152 -8.76 -25.24 -17.85
N GLY A 153 -8.43 -24.35 -16.93
CA GLY A 153 -8.12 -22.97 -17.30
C GLY A 153 -6.91 -22.92 -18.26
N ASN A 154 -7.00 -22.08 -19.28
CA ASN A 154 -5.86 -21.87 -20.17
C ASN A 154 -4.70 -21.21 -19.36
N PRO A 155 -3.53 -21.85 -19.30
CA PRO A 155 -2.38 -21.34 -18.55
C PRO A 155 -1.91 -19.95 -18.98
N ASP A 156 -2.16 -19.58 -20.22
CA ASP A 156 -1.73 -18.31 -20.81
C ASP A 156 -2.83 -17.21 -20.76
N ALA A 157 -4.02 -17.53 -20.22
CA ALA A 157 -5.13 -16.59 -20.07
C ALA A 157 -5.60 -16.45 -18.62
N ALA A 158 -5.77 -17.56 -17.91
CA ALA A 158 -6.41 -17.62 -16.59
C ALA A 158 -5.40 -17.93 -15.47
N ALA A 159 -5.54 -17.26 -14.33
CA ALA A 159 -4.72 -17.51 -13.15
C ALA A 159 -4.82 -18.97 -12.67
N ILE A 160 -6.02 -19.56 -12.66
CA ILE A 160 -6.22 -20.96 -12.29
C ILE A 160 -5.42 -21.89 -13.21
N GLY A 161 -5.39 -21.64 -14.52
CA GLY A 161 -4.63 -22.44 -15.48
C GLY A 161 -3.13 -22.38 -15.24
N LYS A 162 -2.58 -21.18 -15.07
CA LYS A 162 -1.16 -20.95 -14.73
C LYS A 162 -0.78 -21.66 -13.42
N LYS A 163 -1.61 -21.52 -12.38
CA LYS A 163 -1.38 -22.15 -11.07
C LYS A 163 -1.43 -23.67 -11.19
N THR A 164 -2.47 -24.23 -11.85
CA THR A 164 -2.63 -25.66 -12.07
C THR A 164 -1.46 -26.25 -12.84
N ARG A 165 -1.05 -25.64 -13.98
CA ARG A 165 0.13 -26.09 -14.75
C ARG A 165 1.37 -26.15 -13.85
N ARG A 166 1.65 -25.10 -13.09
CA ARG A 166 2.82 -25.07 -12.20
C ARG A 166 2.82 -26.18 -11.15
N LEU A 167 1.69 -26.42 -10.52
CA LEU A 167 1.56 -27.44 -9.48
C LEU A 167 1.68 -28.85 -10.04
N LEU A 168 0.97 -29.13 -11.12
CA LEU A 168 0.97 -30.45 -11.77
C LEU A 168 2.32 -30.75 -12.47
N THR A 169 3.04 -29.74 -12.96
CA THR A 169 4.42 -29.91 -13.45
C THR A 169 5.35 -30.30 -12.30
N ARG A 170 5.23 -29.64 -11.14
CA ARG A 170 6.04 -29.96 -9.96
C ARG A 170 5.80 -31.38 -9.45
N SER A 171 4.57 -31.87 -9.51
CA SER A 171 4.19 -33.23 -9.09
C SER A 171 4.35 -34.29 -10.20
N GLY A 172 4.79 -33.91 -11.43
CA GLY A 172 5.03 -34.81 -12.53
C GLY A 172 3.78 -35.25 -13.29
N HIS A 173 2.61 -34.66 -13.06
CA HIS A 173 1.34 -35.07 -13.67
C HIS A 173 0.95 -34.25 -14.91
N TRP A 174 1.59 -33.08 -15.12
CA TRP A 174 1.13 -32.10 -16.13
C TRP A 174 1.09 -32.69 -17.55
N GLU A 175 2.15 -33.34 -18.02
CA GLU A 175 2.27 -33.81 -19.42
C GLU A 175 1.15 -34.78 -19.78
N ALA A 176 0.83 -35.72 -18.87
CA ALA A 176 -0.21 -36.72 -19.10
C ALA A 176 -1.60 -36.05 -19.13
N ILE A 177 -1.85 -35.13 -18.22
CA ILE A 177 -3.13 -34.39 -18.14
C ILE A 177 -3.27 -33.44 -19.33
N GLU A 178 -2.24 -32.68 -19.69
CA GLU A 178 -2.25 -31.79 -20.86
C GLU A 178 -2.55 -32.54 -22.14
N LYS A 179 -1.94 -33.72 -22.32
CA LYS A 179 -2.22 -34.60 -23.46
C LYS A 179 -3.69 -35.01 -23.48
N ASN A 180 -4.27 -35.39 -22.34
CA ASN A 180 -5.69 -35.76 -22.25
C ASN A 180 -6.58 -34.55 -22.59
N VAL A 181 -6.32 -33.38 -21.97
CA VAL A 181 -7.08 -32.13 -22.22
C VAL A 181 -7.03 -31.72 -23.68
N THR A 182 -5.85 -31.81 -24.33
CA THR A 182 -5.66 -31.43 -25.73
C THR A 182 -6.38 -32.38 -26.67
N THR A 183 -6.50 -33.68 -26.31
CA THR A 183 -7.08 -34.73 -27.17
C THR A 183 -8.59 -34.84 -27.01
N ARG A 184 -9.12 -34.73 -25.80
CA ARG A 184 -10.52 -35.06 -25.46
C ARG A 184 -11.20 -34.03 -24.55
N GLY A 185 -10.44 -33.06 -24.01
CA GLY A 185 -10.89 -32.01 -23.14
C GLY A 185 -10.87 -30.64 -23.79
N VAL A 186 -10.73 -29.58 -22.97
CA VAL A 186 -10.69 -28.20 -23.43
C VAL A 186 -9.94 -27.30 -22.47
N PHE A 187 -9.19 -26.35 -23.01
CA PHE A 187 -8.67 -25.20 -22.23
C PHE A 187 -9.64 -24.00 -22.32
N LYS A 188 -10.01 -23.45 -21.18
CA LYS A 188 -11.00 -22.39 -21.06
C LYS A 188 -10.36 -21.05 -20.67
N PRO A 189 -10.88 -19.93 -21.16
CA PRO A 189 -10.31 -18.60 -20.87
C PRO A 189 -10.51 -18.16 -19.42
N THR A 190 -11.53 -18.65 -18.73
CA THR A 190 -11.83 -18.31 -17.33
C THR A 190 -12.17 -19.53 -16.47
N VAL A 191 -12.09 -19.35 -15.14
CA VAL A 191 -12.47 -20.40 -14.18
C VAL A 191 -13.97 -20.71 -14.22
N ASN A 192 -14.80 -19.71 -14.48
CA ASN A 192 -16.26 -19.88 -14.56
C ASN A 192 -16.65 -20.69 -15.79
N ASP A 193 -15.93 -20.55 -16.92
CA ASP A 193 -16.15 -21.39 -18.09
C ASP A 193 -15.80 -22.87 -17.84
N VAL A 194 -14.74 -23.13 -17.04
CA VAL A 194 -14.40 -24.50 -16.59
C VAL A 194 -15.54 -25.08 -15.76
N ALA A 195 -15.98 -24.35 -14.73
CA ALA A 195 -17.08 -24.80 -13.85
C ALA A 195 -18.39 -25.02 -14.62
N GLY A 196 -18.74 -24.10 -15.51
CA GLY A 196 -19.93 -24.15 -16.35
C GLY A 196 -19.97 -25.40 -17.25
N ASP A 197 -18.84 -25.75 -17.90
CA ASP A 197 -18.75 -26.96 -18.75
C ASP A 197 -18.98 -28.25 -17.94
N ILE A 198 -18.52 -28.29 -16.69
CA ILE A 198 -18.75 -29.44 -15.81
C ILE A 198 -20.22 -29.49 -15.35
N ASP A 199 -20.78 -28.34 -14.98
CA ASP A 199 -22.17 -28.23 -14.50
C ASP A 199 -23.18 -28.74 -15.55
N ILE A 200 -23.00 -28.31 -16.81
CA ILE A 200 -23.87 -28.78 -17.92
C ILE A 200 -23.49 -30.19 -18.42
N GLY A 201 -22.37 -30.75 -17.97
CA GLY A 201 -21.93 -32.11 -18.30
C GLY A 201 -21.26 -32.28 -19.67
N SER A 202 -20.77 -31.22 -20.28
CA SER A 202 -19.96 -31.27 -21.50
C SER A 202 -18.60 -31.91 -21.26
N VAL A 203 -18.07 -31.80 -20.02
CA VAL A 203 -16.88 -32.49 -19.51
C VAL A 203 -17.17 -33.16 -18.17
N ASP A 204 -16.29 -34.07 -17.75
CA ASP A 204 -16.49 -34.90 -16.56
C ASP A 204 -15.82 -34.32 -15.30
N ALA A 205 -14.73 -33.59 -15.47
CA ALA A 205 -13.96 -32.95 -14.40
C ALA A 205 -13.20 -31.71 -14.87
N GLY A 206 -12.70 -30.96 -13.91
CA GLY A 206 -11.79 -29.85 -14.14
C GLY A 206 -11.10 -29.38 -12.86
N VAL A 207 -10.32 -28.32 -12.95
CA VAL A 207 -9.70 -27.67 -11.80
C VAL A 207 -10.19 -26.21 -11.74
N ILE A 208 -10.78 -25.85 -10.61
CA ILE A 208 -11.28 -24.50 -10.33
C ILE A 208 -10.75 -24.00 -8.97
N TRP A 209 -11.03 -22.75 -8.62
CA TRP A 209 -10.81 -22.26 -7.27
C TRP A 209 -11.89 -22.81 -6.31
N ASP A 210 -11.49 -23.12 -5.08
CA ASP A 210 -12.42 -23.60 -4.02
C ASP A 210 -13.58 -22.63 -3.79
N SER A 211 -13.34 -21.31 -3.80
CA SER A 211 -14.37 -20.27 -3.70
C SER A 211 -15.38 -20.29 -4.87
N THR A 212 -14.94 -20.67 -6.08
CA THR A 212 -15.82 -20.73 -7.26
C THR A 212 -16.85 -21.86 -7.14
N LEU A 213 -16.54 -22.92 -6.41
CA LEU A 213 -17.44 -24.06 -6.22
C LEU A 213 -18.81 -23.63 -5.65
N ASN A 214 -18.81 -22.66 -4.73
CA ASN A 214 -20.03 -22.20 -4.06
C ASN A 214 -21.04 -21.50 -4.99
N GLN A 215 -20.69 -21.29 -6.26
CA GLN A 215 -21.58 -20.74 -7.29
C GLN A 215 -22.35 -21.83 -8.05
N PHE A 216 -22.10 -23.13 -7.77
CA PHE A 216 -22.60 -24.27 -8.56
C PHE A 216 -23.11 -25.40 -7.66
N ASP A 217 -24.39 -25.47 -7.42
CA ASP A 217 -25.04 -26.42 -6.49
C ASP A 217 -24.91 -27.92 -6.92
N LYS A 218 -24.60 -28.19 -8.20
CA LYS A 218 -24.51 -29.56 -8.72
C LYS A 218 -23.08 -30.11 -8.74
N LEU A 219 -22.13 -29.30 -8.31
CA LEU A 219 -20.72 -29.63 -8.30
C LEU A 219 -20.21 -29.97 -6.90
N LYS A 220 -19.22 -30.83 -6.84
CA LYS A 220 -18.44 -31.11 -5.61
C LYS A 220 -16.94 -30.98 -5.87
N GLY A 221 -16.25 -30.47 -4.85
CA GLY A 221 -14.79 -30.32 -4.84
C GLY A 221 -14.09 -31.56 -4.28
N ILE A 222 -12.90 -31.83 -4.79
CA ILE A 222 -11.99 -32.87 -4.33
C ILE A 222 -10.65 -32.21 -4.07
N SER A 223 -10.25 -32.14 -2.81
CA SER A 223 -8.91 -31.66 -2.39
C SER A 223 -7.88 -32.75 -2.64
N THR A 224 -6.72 -32.37 -3.14
CA THR A 224 -5.58 -33.28 -3.31
C THR A 224 -4.28 -32.62 -2.86
N PRO A 225 -3.31 -33.39 -2.31
CA PRO A 225 -2.05 -32.83 -1.82
C PRO A 225 -1.30 -31.97 -2.85
N GLU A 226 -1.36 -32.35 -4.13
CA GLU A 226 -0.69 -31.67 -5.24
C GLU A 226 -1.24 -30.26 -5.46
N LEU A 227 -2.53 -30.06 -5.26
CA LEU A 227 -3.23 -28.80 -5.46
C LEU A 227 -3.29 -27.95 -4.17
N ASP A 228 -3.33 -28.57 -2.99
CA ASP A 228 -3.42 -27.89 -1.68
C ASP A 228 -2.25 -26.93 -1.42
N ALA A 229 -1.07 -27.19 -1.99
CA ALA A 229 0.09 -26.30 -1.91
C ALA A 229 -0.03 -25.03 -2.79
N GLY A 230 -1.15 -24.87 -3.50
CA GLY A 230 -1.35 -23.86 -4.54
C GLY A 230 -2.13 -22.64 -4.11
N GLU A 231 -1.99 -22.19 -2.87
CA GLU A 231 -2.67 -20.98 -2.41
C GLU A 231 -2.39 -19.77 -3.32
N ALA A 232 -3.41 -19.01 -3.61
CA ALA A 232 -3.40 -17.76 -4.37
C ALA A 232 -4.03 -16.65 -3.55
N THR A 233 -3.44 -15.45 -3.60
CA THR A 233 -3.98 -14.27 -2.95
C THR A 233 -4.72 -13.40 -3.95
N VAL A 234 -6.00 -13.14 -3.68
CA VAL A 234 -6.83 -12.18 -4.43
C VAL A 234 -6.45 -10.79 -4.00
N GLN A 235 -6.13 -9.93 -4.96
CA GLN A 235 -5.77 -8.54 -4.69
C GLN A 235 -6.43 -7.58 -5.69
N ILE A 236 -6.81 -6.40 -5.19
CA ILE A 236 -7.26 -5.27 -6.00
C ILE A 236 -6.17 -4.20 -6.03
N GLY A 237 -5.75 -3.78 -7.22
CA GLY A 237 -4.75 -2.73 -7.42
C GLY A 237 -5.38 -1.49 -8.05
N VAL A 238 -4.88 -0.31 -7.67
CA VAL A 238 -5.26 0.98 -8.28
C VAL A 238 -4.32 1.29 -9.42
N LEU A 239 -4.89 1.58 -10.59
CA LEU A 239 -4.15 1.79 -11.82
C LEU A 239 -3.55 3.22 -11.88
N ASN A 240 -2.33 3.32 -12.38
CA ASN A 240 -1.67 4.62 -12.61
C ASN A 240 -2.34 5.42 -13.72
N SER A 241 -3.15 4.77 -14.57
CA SER A 241 -3.97 5.41 -15.62
C SER A 241 -5.24 6.07 -15.09
N SER A 242 -5.64 5.78 -13.84
CA SER A 242 -6.85 6.35 -13.25
C SER A 242 -6.77 7.88 -13.18
N GLN A 243 -7.81 8.52 -13.64
CA GLN A 243 -8.01 9.98 -13.48
C GLN A 243 -8.68 10.30 -12.13
N ASN A 244 -9.18 9.26 -11.43
CA ASN A 244 -9.95 9.34 -10.18
C ASN A 244 -9.30 8.51 -9.07
N VAL A 245 -7.99 8.67 -8.86
CA VAL A 245 -7.19 7.82 -7.96
C VAL A 245 -7.77 7.75 -6.54
N THR A 246 -8.17 8.89 -5.98
CA THR A 246 -8.73 8.96 -4.63
C THR A 246 -10.05 8.19 -4.54
N ALA A 247 -10.95 8.31 -5.54
CA ALA A 247 -12.19 7.54 -5.59
C ALA A 247 -11.92 6.04 -5.82
N ALA A 248 -10.93 5.68 -6.64
CA ALA A 248 -10.53 4.30 -6.85
C ALA A 248 -9.96 3.67 -5.55
N LEU A 249 -9.13 4.40 -4.79
CA LEU A 249 -8.65 3.99 -3.47
C LEU A 249 -9.78 3.87 -2.45
N HIS A 250 -10.74 4.81 -2.47
CA HIS A 250 -11.92 4.75 -1.63
C HIS A 250 -12.74 3.48 -1.91
N PHE A 251 -13.03 3.16 -3.18
CA PHE A 251 -13.69 1.92 -3.55
C PHE A 251 -12.87 0.68 -3.18
N ALA A 252 -11.55 0.69 -3.41
CA ALA A 252 -10.68 -0.43 -3.04
C ALA A 252 -10.70 -0.68 -1.53
N ARG A 253 -10.71 0.38 -0.69
CA ARG A 253 -10.89 0.26 0.77
C ARG A 253 -12.26 -0.31 1.14
N PHE A 254 -13.33 0.12 0.45
CA PHE A 254 -14.67 -0.45 0.68
C PHE A 254 -14.72 -1.94 0.39
N VAL A 255 -14.11 -2.39 -0.72
CA VAL A 255 -14.00 -3.81 -1.07
C VAL A 255 -13.18 -4.58 -0.04
N ALA A 256 -12.08 -3.99 0.47
CA ALA A 256 -11.14 -4.61 1.41
C ALA A 256 -11.53 -4.43 2.88
N ALA A 257 -12.64 -3.76 3.19
CA ALA A 257 -13.07 -3.54 4.56
C ALA A 257 -13.71 -4.78 5.17
N ARG A 258 -13.30 -5.14 6.42
CA ARG A 258 -13.76 -6.33 7.14
C ARG A 258 -15.24 -6.33 7.48
N ASP A 259 -15.87 -5.17 7.50
CA ASP A 259 -17.29 -4.94 7.80
C ASP A 259 -18.11 -4.47 6.57
N LYS A 260 -17.53 -4.49 5.37
CA LYS A 260 -18.18 -4.18 4.09
C LYS A 260 -17.89 -5.28 3.04
N GLY A 261 -16.96 -5.04 2.11
CA GLY A 261 -16.74 -5.95 0.98
C GLY A 261 -16.26 -7.34 1.40
N LEU A 262 -15.38 -7.47 2.40
CA LEU A 262 -14.89 -8.78 2.84
C LEU A 262 -16.00 -9.67 3.41
N VAL A 263 -17.03 -9.10 4.07
CA VAL A 263 -18.22 -9.87 4.50
C VAL A 263 -18.92 -10.53 3.31
N VAL A 264 -19.01 -9.81 2.17
CA VAL A 264 -19.63 -10.36 0.95
C VAL A 264 -18.76 -11.45 0.35
N PHE A 265 -17.43 -11.26 0.32
CA PHE A 265 -16.48 -12.28 -0.13
C PHE A 265 -16.59 -13.55 0.73
N GLU A 266 -16.60 -13.43 2.07
CA GLU A 266 -16.75 -14.55 2.99
C GLU A 266 -18.08 -15.30 2.77
N GLN A 267 -19.20 -14.59 2.69
CA GLN A 267 -20.53 -15.16 2.42
C GLN A 267 -20.61 -15.87 1.07
N THR A 268 -19.74 -15.55 0.13
CA THR A 268 -19.65 -16.20 -1.19
C THR A 268 -18.59 -17.29 -1.25
N GLY A 269 -18.00 -17.65 -0.10
CA GLY A 269 -17.11 -18.81 0.06
C GLY A 269 -15.62 -18.52 -0.11
N PHE A 270 -15.22 -17.27 -0.10
CA PHE A 270 -13.81 -16.91 -0.06
C PHE A 270 -13.27 -16.95 1.39
N ARG A 271 -12.04 -17.36 1.56
CA ARG A 271 -11.31 -17.21 2.82
C ARG A 271 -10.68 -15.83 2.83
N VAL A 272 -11.35 -14.89 3.51
CA VAL A 272 -10.93 -13.47 3.53
C VAL A 272 -9.69 -13.25 4.39
N VAL A 273 -8.96 -12.17 4.10
CA VAL A 273 -7.88 -11.67 4.96
C VAL A 273 -8.46 -10.81 6.10
N ASP A 274 -7.64 -10.50 7.10
CA ASP A 274 -7.99 -9.47 8.09
C ASP A 274 -7.89 -8.09 7.42
N GLY A 275 -9.01 -7.41 7.25
CA GLY A 275 -9.11 -6.10 6.60
C GLY A 275 -9.26 -4.97 7.61
N ASP A 276 -9.00 -3.74 7.17
CA ASP A 276 -9.29 -2.55 7.96
C ASP A 276 -10.79 -2.41 8.21
N LYS A 277 -11.16 -1.71 9.30
CA LYS A 277 -12.53 -1.30 9.54
C LYS A 277 -12.94 -0.24 8.51
N TRP A 278 -14.18 -0.28 8.06
CA TRP A 278 -14.68 0.73 7.15
C TRP A 278 -14.84 2.10 7.82
N ALA A 279 -14.36 3.12 7.14
CA ALA A 279 -14.71 4.51 7.36
C ALA A 279 -14.65 5.24 6.01
N ASP A 280 -15.62 6.12 5.75
CA ASP A 280 -15.67 6.95 4.53
C ASP A 280 -14.38 7.79 4.40
N GLN A 281 -14.02 8.47 5.48
CA GLN A 281 -12.76 9.20 5.63
C GLN A 281 -12.03 8.72 6.89
N PRO A 282 -11.22 7.64 6.81
CA PRO A 282 -10.50 7.16 7.96
C PRO A 282 -9.46 8.18 8.45
N GLU A 283 -9.31 8.28 9.76
CA GLU A 283 -8.27 9.07 10.41
C GLU A 283 -7.23 8.14 11.02
N LEU A 284 -5.97 8.25 10.57
CA LEU A 284 -4.82 7.59 11.17
C LEU A 284 -4.23 8.46 12.27
N THR A 285 -4.04 7.91 13.46
CA THR A 285 -3.22 8.55 14.50
C THR A 285 -1.78 8.14 14.33
N PHE A 286 -0.90 9.12 14.06
CA PHE A 286 0.53 8.88 13.84
C PHE A 286 1.38 9.56 14.92
N PHE A 287 2.06 8.76 15.76
CA PHE A 287 3.04 9.31 16.69
C PHE A 287 4.42 9.32 16.04
N ALA A 288 5.08 10.47 16.03
CA ALA A 288 6.38 10.64 15.42
C ALA A 288 7.34 11.42 16.32
N GLY A 289 8.56 10.93 16.46
CA GLY A 289 9.61 11.67 17.12
C GLY A 289 9.91 12.98 16.40
N SER A 290 10.08 14.07 17.13
CA SER A 290 10.17 15.44 16.60
C SER A 290 11.20 15.64 15.50
N VAL A 291 12.32 14.89 15.51
CA VAL A 291 13.37 14.97 14.49
C VAL A 291 12.85 14.62 13.08
N ASN A 292 11.81 13.77 12.99
CA ASN A 292 11.28 13.29 11.72
C ASN A 292 10.37 14.32 11.01
N ARG A 293 9.94 15.37 11.72
CA ARG A 293 8.87 16.27 11.29
C ARG A 293 9.08 16.83 9.89
N LEU A 294 10.26 17.40 9.61
CA LEU A 294 10.53 18.08 8.33
C LEU A 294 10.50 17.13 7.14
N ALA A 295 10.89 15.86 7.34
CA ALA A 295 10.81 14.84 6.30
C ALA A 295 9.40 14.30 6.14
N LEU A 296 8.64 14.15 7.24
CA LEU A 296 7.33 13.51 7.26
C LEU A 296 6.20 14.41 6.75
N GLU A 297 6.17 15.70 7.11
CA GLU A 297 5.06 16.60 6.74
C GLU A 297 4.71 16.57 5.24
N PRO A 298 5.69 16.69 4.30
CA PRO A 298 5.37 16.64 2.87
C PRO A 298 4.93 15.25 2.39
N VAL A 299 5.38 14.18 3.06
CA VAL A 299 4.96 12.80 2.72
C VAL A 299 3.53 12.54 3.19
N ILE A 300 3.20 12.97 4.40
CA ILE A 300 1.87 12.83 4.98
C ILE A 300 0.85 13.58 4.13
N LYS A 301 1.14 14.81 3.75
CA LYS A 301 0.26 15.62 2.91
C LYS A 301 -0.03 14.93 1.56
N GLU A 302 0.99 14.40 0.89
CA GLU A 302 0.82 13.67 -0.38
C GLU A 302 -0.02 12.40 -0.17
N PHE A 303 0.19 11.70 0.94
CA PHE A 303 -0.60 10.51 1.28
C PHE A 303 -2.07 10.86 1.53
N GLU A 304 -2.36 11.90 2.32
CA GLU A 304 -3.71 12.37 2.61
C GLU A 304 -4.47 12.76 1.34
N GLU A 305 -3.83 13.55 0.47
CA GLU A 305 -4.41 14.00 -0.80
C GLU A 305 -4.70 12.82 -1.75
N ARG A 306 -3.79 11.84 -1.81
CA ARG A 306 -3.93 10.68 -2.68
C ARG A 306 -4.96 9.67 -2.18
N GLU A 307 -4.90 9.32 -0.89
CA GLU A 307 -5.79 8.32 -0.28
C GLU A 307 -7.19 8.88 0.06
N GLY A 308 -7.36 10.19 0.17
CA GLY A 308 -8.60 10.81 0.64
C GLY A 308 -8.88 10.49 2.11
N VAL A 309 -7.84 10.56 2.96
CA VAL A 309 -7.86 10.26 4.39
C VAL A 309 -7.25 11.40 5.18
N SER A 310 -7.33 11.37 6.51
CA SER A 310 -6.58 12.28 7.38
C SER A 310 -5.56 11.53 8.23
N VAL A 311 -4.44 12.20 8.54
CA VAL A 311 -3.39 11.68 9.42
C VAL A 311 -3.15 12.65 10.56
N ASN A 312 -3.69 12.32 11.73
CA ASN A 312 -3.48 13.10 12.95
C ASN A 312 -2.09 12.81 13.52
N THR A 313 -1.12 13.67 13.22
CA THR A 313 0.28 13.45 13.61
C THR A 313 0.64 14.17 14.89
N VAL A 314 1.13 13.43 15.88
CA VAL A 314 1.64 13.96 17.14
C VAL A 314 3.17 13.91 17.16
N TYR A 315 3.82 15.07 17.10
CA TYR A 315 5.27 15.20 17.20
C TYR A 315 5.71 15.54 18.62
N ASN A 316 6.56 14.68 19.22
CA ASN A 316 7.13 14.95 20.54
C ASN A 316 8.47 14.22 20.75
N GLY A 317 9.08 14.39 21.92
CA GLY A 317 10.15 13.52 22.39
C GLY A 317 9.66 12.08 22.56
N CYS A 318 10.46 11.10 22.10
CA CYS A 318 10.01 9.71 22.08
C CYS A 318 9.75 9.13 23.48
N GLY A 319 10.41 9.65 24.53
CA GLY A 319 10.12 9.27 25.92
C GLY A 319 8.72 9.69 26.36
N VAL A 320 8.32 10.91 26.01
CA VAL A 320 6.97 11.43 26.25
C VAL A 320 5.93 10.59 25.51
N LEU A 321 6.15 10.36 24.20
CA LEU A 321 5.25 9.53 23.38
C LEU A 321 5.11 8.11 23.94
N ASN A 322 6.21 7.48 24.36
CA ASN A 322 6.17 6.13 24.91
C ASN A 322 5.44 6.07 26.26
N THR A 323 5.61 7.09 27.11
CA THR A 323 4.85 7.20 28.36
C THR A 323 3.35 7.34 28.09
N GLN A 324 2.99 8.16 27.10
CA GLN A 324 1.60 8.33 26.67
C GLN A 324 1.03 7.01 26.13
N MET A 325 1.74 6.33 25.21
CA MET A 325 1.31 5.04 24.65
C MET A 325 1.10 3.98 25.73
N LYS A 326 2.01 3.85 26.69
CA LYS A 326 1.86 2.90 27.81
C LYS A 326 0.63 3.23 28.66
N GLY A 327 0.42 4.52 28.98
CA GLY A 327 -0.77 4.93 29.72
C GLY A 327 -2.08 4.65 29.00
N ILE A 328 -2.13 4.85 27.66
CA ILE A 328 -3.31 4.52 26.84
C ILE A 328 -3.53 3.01 26.78
N ALA A 329 -2.46 2.22 26.60
CA ALA A 329 -2.55 0.76 26.53
C ALA A 329 -3.01 0.09 27.83
N GLU A 330 -2.84 0.75 29.00
CA GLU A 330 -3.33 0.31 30.30
C GLU A 330 -4.82 0.57 30.53
N THR A 331 -5.46 1.33 29.60
CA THR A 331 -6.89 1.67 29.65
C THR A 331 -7.67 0.91 28.57
N ASP A 332 -8.62 1.58 27.95
CA ASP A 332 -9.44 1.03 26.84
C ASP A 332 -8.75 1.11 25.45
N GLY A 333 -7.54 1.63 25.40
CA GLY A 333 -6.77 1.80 24.15
C GLY A 333 -7.22 2.97 23.29
N ASN A 334 -8.20 3.74 23.70
CA ASN A 334 -8.76 4.84 22.93
C ASN A 334 -7.72 5.96 22.72
N GLY A 335 -7.44 6.32 21.47
CA GLY A 335 -6.39 7.29 21.11
C GLY A 335 -4.97 6.69 21.06
N PHE A 336 -4.84 5.36 21.09
CA PHE A 336 -3.55 4.71 20.81
C PHE A 336 -3.16 4.95 19.35
N PRO A 337 -1.87 5.23 19.03
CA PRO A 337 -1.48 5.50 17.66
C PRO A 337 -1.59 4.25 16.76
N ASP A 338 -2.03 4.47 15.53
CA ASP A 338 -2.03 3.43 14.48
C ASP A 338 -0.63 3.15 13.96
N THR A 339 0.21 4.20 13.93
CA THR A 339 1.59 4.10 13.45
C THR A 339 2.54 4.89 14.35
N TYR A 340 3.79 4.43 14.41
CA TYR A 340 4.85 5.08 15.19
C TYR A 340 6.16 5.14 14.41
N MET A 341 6.76 6.33 14.31
CA MET A 341 8.12 6.52 13.83
C MET A 341 9.00 7.14 14.91
N ALA A 342 9.83 6.31 15.54
CA ALA A 342 10.71 6.78 16.61
C ALA A 342 11.91 7.57 16.08
N CYS A 343 12.51 8.40 16.94
CA CYS A 343 13.78 9.06 16.64
C CYS A 343 14.97 8.10 16.64
N ASP A 344 14.84 6.97 17.34
CA ASP A 344 15.84 5.90 17.42
C ASP A 344 15.19 4.58 17.84
N THR A 345 15.79 3.48 17.40
CA THR A 345 15.36 2.12 17.73
C THR A 345 15.24 1.87 19.24
N TYR A 346 15.99 2.61 20.06
CA TYR A 346 15.93 2.49 21.54
C TYR A 346 14.49 2.61 22.06
N TYR A 347 13.75 3.63 21.63
CA TYR A 347 12.39 3.88 22.14
C TYR A 347 11.35 2.94 21.53
N LEU A 348 11.46 2.56 20.27
CA LEU A 348 10.57 1.54 19.71
C LEU A 348 10.70 0.22 20.47
N ASN A 349 11.94 -0.18 20.84
CA ASN A 349 12.18 -1.38 21.61
C ASN A 349 11.52 -1.37 23.01
N THR A 350 11.23 -0.20 23.59
CA THR A 350 10.57 -0.11 24.89
C THR A 350 9.04 -0.25 24.85
N VAL A 351 8.46 -0.33 23.64
CA VAL A 351 7.02 -0.53 23.34
C VAL A 351 6.79 -1.61 22.26
N LYS A 352 7.80 -2.43 21.99
CA LYS A 352 7.78 -3.39 20.88
C LYS A 352 6.64 -4.43 20.96
N GLU A 353 6.10 -4.69 22.13
CA GLU A 353 4.98 -5.61 22.34
C GLU A 353 3.64 -5.05 21.84
N LEU A 354 3.57 -3.75 21.56
CA LEU A 354 2.38 -3.03 21.10
C LEU A 354 2.38 -2.81 19.58
N PHE A 355 3.50 -3.10 18.92
CA PHE A 355 3.72 -2.82 17.51
C PHE A 355 4.25 -4.04 16.74
N GLU A 356 3.99 -4.06 15.45
CA GLU A 356 4.67 -4.95 14.52
C GLU A 356 6.19 -4.71 14.53
N PRO A 357 7.02 -5.64 14.03
CA PRO A 357 8.45 -5.42 13.92
C PRO A 357 8.79 -4.15 13.14
N GLY A 358 9.55 -3.27 13.77
CA GLY A 358 9.92 -1.98 13.15
C GLY A 358 10.86 -2.12 11.96
N THR A 359 10.62 -1.34 10.92
CA THR A 359 11.48 -1.25 9.74
C THR A 359 12.30 0.04 9.79
N THR A 360 13.63 -0.08 9.65
CA THR A 360 14.51 1.09 9.59
C THR A 360 14.30 1.88 8.30
N VAL A 361 13.95 3.16 8.44
CA VAL A 361 13.71 4.08 7.31
C VAL A 361 14.94 4.92 7.00
N SER A 362 15.50 5.54 8.01
CA SER A 362 16.61 6.50 7.87
C SER A 362 17.56 6.47 9.07
N GLU A 363 18.66 7.20 8.96
CA GLU A 363 19.55 7.51 10.08
C GLU A 363 20.04 8.96 9.99
N THR A 364 20.40 9.56 11.13
CA THR A 364 21.02 10.88 11.21
C THR A 364 22.18 10.88 12.20
N ASP A 365 23.18 11.74 11.97
CA ASP A 365 24.29 11.91 12.89
C ASP A 365 23.87 12.78 14.08
N ILE A 366 24.58 12.56 15.19
CA ILE A 366 24.54 13.42 16.38
C ILE A 366 25.76 14.30 16.34
N VAL A 367 25.56 15.59 16.50
CA VAL A 367 26.61 16.62 16.37
C VAL A 367 26.59 17.58 17.56
N ILE A 368 27.70 18.29 17.74
CA ILE A 368 27.72 19.46 18.63
C ILE A 368 27.38 20.67 17.79
N CYS A 369 26.42 21.48 18.24
CA CYS A 369 26.12 22.79 17.65
C CYS A 369 26.56 23.88 18.63
N VAL A 370 27.28 24.87 18.09
CA VAL A 370 27.78 26.03 18.84
C VAL A 370 27.31 27.33 18.19
N GLN A 371 27.38 28.43 18.89
CA GLN A 371 27.13 29.76 18.32
C GLN A 371 28.01 30.00 17.09
N LYS A 372 27.48 30.77 16.13
CA LYS A 372 28.20 31.14 14.92
C LYS A 372 29.57 31.76 15.25
N GLY A 373 30.61 31.29 14.58
CA GLY A 373 32.01 31.69 14.83
C GLY A 373 32.66 30.98 16.00
N ASN A 374 31.97 30.06 16.67
CA ASN A 374 32.49 29.22 17.76
C ASN A 374 33.27 30.00 18.84
N PRO A 375 32.71 30.99 19.53
CA PRO A 375 33.43 31.91 20.43
C PRO A 375 34.12 31.20 21.60
N LYS A 376 33.69 29.99 21.94
CA LYS A 376 34.29 29.18 23.01
C LYS A 376 35.39 28.23 22.49
N GLY A 377 35.63 28.15 21.18
CA GLY A 377 36.66 27.27 20.57
C GLY A 377 36.40 25.80 20.93
N ILE A 378 35.15 25.32 20.83
CA ILE A 378 34.76 23.92 21.11
C ILE A 378 35.07 23.13 19.85
N THR A 379 35.81 22.03 19.95
CA THR A 379 36.22 21.18 18.81
C THR A 379 35.88 19.70 19.02
N SER A 380 35.51 19.32 20.27
CA SER A 380 35.23 17.93 20.62
C SER A 380 34.23 17.82 21.80
N LEU A 381 33.74 16.61 22.06
CA LEU A 381 32.92 16.32 23.25
C LEU A 381 33.64 16.72 24.56
N LYS A 382 34.96 16.53 24.64
CA LYS A 382 35.71 16.85 25.87
C LYS A 382 35.73 18.34 26.17
N ASP A 383 35.64 19.18 25.16
CA ASP A 383 35.62 20.64 25.35
C ASP A 383 34.31 21.12 26.01
N LEU A 384 33.24 20.31 25.93
CA LEU A 384 31.99 20.63 26.61
C LEU A 384 32.10 20.63 28.15
N ALA A 385 33.11 19.89 28.67
CA ALA A 385 33.35 19.79 30.12
C ALA A 385 34.29 20.89 30.65
N ARG A 386 34.77 21.82 29.80
CA ARG A 386 35.64 22.93 30.24
C ARG A 386 34.85 23.90 31.16
N GLU A 387 35.58 24.46 32.12
CA GLU A 387 35.01 25.45 33.03
C GLU A 387 34.41 26.66 32.27
N GLY A 388 33.21 27.10 32.67
CA GLY A 388 32.52 28.23 32.08
C GLY A 388 31.84 27.94 30.72
N VAL A 389 31.81 26.68 30.24
CA VAL A 389 31.03 26.26 29.07
C VAL A 389 29.63 25.88 29.55
N ARG A 390 28.58 26.51 28.99
CA ARG A 390 27.17 26.25 29.28
C ARG A 390 26.59 25.36 28.20
N VAL A 391 26.09 24.19 28.55
CA VAL A 391 25.57 23.19 27.59
C VAL A 391 24.08 22.94 27.87
N ALA A 392 23.27 22.88 26.80
CA ALA A 392 21.95 22.30 26.85
C ALA A 392 21.95 20.92 26.19
N VAL A 393 21.20 19.99 26.77
CA VAL A 393 21.06 18.61 26.28
C VAL A 393 19.59 18.18 26.36
N GLY A 394 19.24 17.11 25.66
CA GLY A 394 17.92 16.49 25.81
C GLY A 394 17.80 15.82 27.21
N GLU A 395 16.59 15.84 27.79
CA GLU A 395 16.30 15.06 29.00
C GLU A 395 16.24 13.56 28.65
N PRO A 396 17.12 12.72 29.27
CA PRO A 396 17.21 11.30 28.88
C PRO A 396 15.94 10.46 29.11
N GLN A 397 15.02 10.91 29.97
CA GLN A 397 13.76 10.20 30.22
C GLN A 397 12.67 10.61 29.22
N GLU A 398 12.78 11.79 28.63
CA GLU A 398 11.73 12.39 27.81
C GLU A 398 12.04 12.36 26.29
N CYS A 399 13.32 12.39 25.89
CA CYS A 399 13.67 12.39 24.48
C CYS A 399 14.89 11.54 24.13
N THR A 400 14.88 11.02 22.91
CA THR A 400 15.94 10.14 22.37
C THR A 400 17.31 10.82 22.36
N ILE A 401 17.40 12.09 21.92
CA ILE A 401 18.67 12.78 21.89
C ILE A 401 19.32 12.86 23.30
N GLY A 402 18.52 12.94 24.34
CA GLY A 402 19.00 12.90 25.73
C GLY A 402 19.64 11.57 26.08
N VAL A 403 19.00 10.44 25.73
CA VAL A 403 19.58 9.09 25.94
C VAL A 403 20.90 8.94 25.19
N LEU A 404 20.91 9.32 23.92
CA LEU A 404 22.08 9.15 23.05
C LEU A 404 23.23 10.09 23.48
N THR A 405 22.90 11.33 23.83
CA THR A 405 23.88 12.28 24.41
C THR A 405 24.49 11.74 25.70
N ARG A 406 23.67 11.22 26.62
CA ARG A 406 24.18 10.60 27.87
C ARG A 406 25.15 9.46 27.56
N ARG A 407 24.84 8.57 26.61
CA ARG A 407 25.74 7.48 26.21
C ARG A 407 27.06 8.00 25.67
N LEU A 408 27.05 9.01 24.78
CA LEU A 408 28.25 9.64 24.24
C LEU A 408 29.13 10.26 25.35
N LEU A 409 28.52 11.00 26.26
CA LEU A 409 29.24 11.64 27.37
C LEU A 409 29.78 10.62 28.38
N GLN A 410 29.09 9.50 28.58
CA GLN A 410 29.56 8.37 29.40
C GLN A 410 30.75 7.65 28.75
N GLU A 411 30.71 7.38 27.43
CA GLU A 411 31.83 6.83 26.67
C GLU A 411 33.06 7.75 26.76
N ALA A 412 32.86 9.06 26.63
CA ALA A 412 33.90 10.07 26.76
C ALA A 412 34.38 10.29 28.22
N LYS A 413 33.73 9.64 29.21
CA LYS A 413 34.01 9.72 30.65
C LYS A 413 33.87 11.14 31.24
N ILE A 414 32.98 11.97 30.69
CA ILE A 414 32.76 13.35 31.13
C ILE A 414 31.32 13.59 31.63
N TYR A 415 30.43 12.62 31.57
CA TYR A 415 29.00 12.82 31.89
C TYR A 415 28.78 13.37 33.29
N GLN A 416 29.44 12.81 34.31
CA GLN A 416 29.25 13.22 35.71
C GLN A 416 29.70 14.66 35.94
N VAL A 417 30.90 15.01 35.45
CA VAL A 417 31.44 16.38 35.55
C VAL A 417 30.52 17.39 34.84
N MET A 418 30.04 17.06 33.65
CA MET A 418 29.12 17.91 32.91
C MET A 418 27.77 18.09 33.59
N LEU A 419 27.23 17.03 34.20
CA LEU A 419 25.97 17.11 34.95
C LEU A 419 26.05 18.06 36.12
N GLU A 420 27.19 18.08 36.81
CA GLU A 420 27.44 18.97 37.98
C GLU A 420 27.75 20.40 37.59
N HIS A 421 28.50 20.62 36.48
CA HIS A 421 29.08 21.94 36.23
C HIS A 421 28.65 22.61 34.91
N ASN A 422 28.35 21.84 33.83
CA ASN A 422 28.20 22.38 32.49
C ASN A 422 26.77 22.30 31.94
N ILE A 423 26.01 21.23 32.23
CA ILE A 423 24.62 21.08 31.78
C ILE A 423 23.73 22.07 32.56
N LYS A 424 23.27 23.12 31.90
CA LYS A 424 22.44 24.16 32.49
C LYS A 424 20.97 24.03 32.16
N THR A 425 20.66 23.29 31.08
CA THR A 425 19.31 23.07 30.58
C THR A 425 19.16 21.67 30.06
N GLN A 426 18.07 21.02 30.41
CA GLN A 426 17.60 19.78 29.83
C GLN A 426 16.24 20.01 29.20
N THR A 427 16.01 19.50 27.98
CA THR A 427 14.77 19.74 27.21
C THR A 427 14.06 18.44 26.90
N PRO A 428 12.71 18.42 26.91
CA PRO A 428 11.92 17.22 26.63
C PRO A 428 11.91 16.83 25.13
N SER A 429 12.39 17.72 24.25
CA SER A 429 12.39 17.49 22.80
C SER A 429 13.62 18.09 22.13
N SER A 430 14.14 17.47 21.08
CA SER A 430 15.27 17.95 20.27
C SER A 430 15.01 19.31 19.65
N ALA A 431 13.77 19.60 19.28
CA ALA A 431 13.37 20.87 18.67
C ALA A 431 13.65 22.10 19.56
N MET A 432 13.78 21.90 20.87
CA MET A 432 14.04 22.99 21.85
C MET A 432 15.54 23.29 22.04
N LEU A 433 16.44 22.47 21.51
CA LEU A 433 17.89 22.59 21.75
C LEU A 433 18.52 23.75 20.99
N LEU A 434 18.34 23.81 19.67
CA LEU A 434 19.00 24.80 18.81
C LEU A 434 18.64 26.25 19.15
N PRO A 435 17.39 26.59 19.51
CA PRO A 435 17.06 27.94 19.96
C PRO A 435 17.90 28.42 21.13
N SER A 436 18.35 27.53 22.03
CA SER A 436 19.17 27.92 23.20
C SER A 436 20.56 28.39 22.80
N VAL A 437 21.15 27.79 21.77
CA VAL A 437 22.45 28.23 21.21
C VAL A 437 22.29 29.46 20.34
N ALA A 438 21.28 29.50 19.48
CA ALA A 438 21.02 30.64 18.61
C ALA A 438 20.78 31.95 19.36
N THR A 439 20.16 31.87 20.54
CA THR A 439 19.94 33.04 21.42
C THR A 439 21.07 33.33 22.42
N GLY A 440 22.08 32.46 22.47
CA GLY A 440 23.22 32.61 23.40
C GLY A 440 22.93 32.21 24.85
N SER A 441 21.79 31.60 25.16
CA SER A 441 21.49 31.07 26.49
C SER A 441 22.35 29.84 26.83
N SER A 442 22.79 29.10 25.83
CA SER A 442 23.81 28.06 25.91
C SER A 442 24.96 28.33 24.94
N ASP A 443 26.17 27.91 25.29
CA ASP A 443 27.36 28.02 24.42
C ASP A 443 27.43 26.85 23.41
N ALA A 444 26.88 25.68 23.79
CA ALA A 444 26.79 24.51 22.95
C ALA A 444 25.56 23.66 23.28
N VAL A 445 25.14 22.85 22.30
CA VAL A 445 24.16 21.76 22.46
C VAL A 445 24.65 20.52 21.75
N VAL A 446 24.15 19.35 22.18
CA VAL A 446 24.28 18.10 21.41
C VAL A 446 22.91 17.85 20.75
N ALA A 447 22.88 17.86 19.43
CA ALA A 447 21.65 17.83 18.64
C ALA A 447 21.77 16.87 17.44
N TYR A 448 20.65 16.62 16.75
CA TYR A 448 20.69 15.93 15.48
C TYR A 448 21.24 16.84 14.36
N TYR A 449 22.00 16.24 13.44
CA TYR A 449 22.51 16.94 12.26
C TYR A 449 21.36 17.53 11.41
N THR A 450 20.28 16.79 11.26
CA THR A 450 19.07 17.22 10.54
C THR A 450 18.42 18.47 11.14
N ASP A 451 18.38 18.59 12.46
CA ASP A 451 17.85 19.79 13.13
C ASP A 451 18.80 21.00 12.89
N ALA A 452 20.11 20.74 12.83
CA ALA A 452 21.12 21.78 12.70
C ALA A 452 21.18 22.42 11.30
N LEU A 453 20.92 21.66 10.23
CA LEU A 453 21.03 22.11 8.84
C LEU A 453 20.21 23.38 8.53
N ASN A 454 19.06 23.54 9.12
CA ASN A 454 18.16 24.69 8.90
C ASN A 454 18.55 25.93 9.72
N ASN A 455 19.69 25.90 10.45
CA ASN A 455 20.13 26.97 11.35
C ASN A 455 21.59 27.38 11.11
N LEU A 456 22.18 27.03 9.97
CA LEU A 456 23.59 27.29 9.65
C LEU A 456 23.98 28.77 9.56
N ASP A 457 23.00 29.64 9.43
CA ASP A 457 23.16 31.10 9.56
C ASP A 457 23.48 31.54 10.99
N LYS A 458 23.08 30.80 12.01
CA LYS A 458 23.17 31.14 13.45
C LYS A 458 24.14 30.26 14.23
N ILE A 459 24.46 29.08 13.70
CA ILE A 459 25.28 28.08 14.40
C ILE A 459 26.39 27.52 13.50
N ASP A 460 27.42 26.96 14.15
CA ASP A 460 28.41 26.09 13.51
C ASP A 460 28.26 24.67 14.04
N ILE A 461 28.52 23.67 13.17
CA ILE A 461 28.40 22.25 13.46
C ILE A 461 29.80 21.65 13.68
N ILE A 462 29.94 20.85 14.74
CA ILE A 462 31.15 20.09 15.04
C ILE A 462 30.77 18.61 15.04
N VAL A 463 31.40 17.83 14.18
CA VAL A 463 31.18 16.38 14.05
C VAL A 463 31.72 15.65 15.27
N ILE A 464 30.98 14.68 15.78
CA ILE A 464 31.41 13.81 16.87
C ILE A 464 31.97 12.51 16.26
N GLU A 465 33.25 12.26 16.45
CA GLU A 465 33.92 11.04 16.00
C GLU A 465 33.65 9.87 16.97
N SER A 466 32.44 9.28 16.90
CA SER A 466 32.05 8.09 17.66
C SER A 466 31.00 7.29 16.87
N SER A 467 31.09 5.97 16.92
CA SER A 467 30.07 5.09 16.36
C SER A 467 28.71 5.21 17.05
N LEU A 468 28.70 5.74 18.28
CA LEU A 468 27.49 6.04 19.04
C LEU A 468 26.82 7.36 18.63
N ALA A 469 27.51 8.20 17.83
CA ALA A 469 26.98 9.50 17.38
C ALA A 469 26.02 9.35 16.20
N ARG A 470 25.07 8.43 16.33
CA ARG A 470 24.07 8.11 15.30
C ARG A 470 22.74 7.75 15.92
N ALA A 471 21.67 8.18 15.29
CA ALA A 471 20.29 7.79 15.59
C ALA A 471 19.67 7.13 14.36
N VAL A 472 18.93 6.05 14.57
CA VAL A 472 18.29 5.24 13.51
C VAL A 472 16.79 5.31 13.69
N GLN A 473 16.06 5.79 12.68
CA GLN A 473 14.62 6.03 12.73
C GLN A 473 13.86 4.82 12.18
N PRO A 474 13.19 4.02 13.05
CA PRO A 474 12.31 2.94 12.64
C PRO A 474 10.87 3.44 12.52
N PHE A 475 10.13 2.87 11.56
CA PHE A 475 8.68 2.98 11.44
C PHE A 475 8.03 1.64 11.82
N SER A 476 6.85 1.68 12.45
CA SER A 476 6.07 0.50 12.79
C SER A 476 4.58 0.78 12.82
N VAL A 477 3.76 -0.26 12.60
CA VAL A 477 2.29 -0.25 12.66
C VAL A 477 1.85 -0.92 13.96
N SER A 478 0.81 -0.38 14.60
CA SER A 478 0.26 -0.91 15.85
C SER A 478 -0.42 -2.27 15.62
N LEU A 479 -0.20 -3.21 16.56
CA LEU A 479 -0.89 -4.49 16.57
C LEU A 479 -2.41 -4.36 16.79
N GLN A 480 -2.87 -3.27 17.42
CA GLN A 480 -4.25 -3.03 17.80
C GLN A 480 -4.99 -2.06 16.85
N SER A 481 -4.30 -1.53 15.82
CA SER A 481 -4.91 -0.60 14.86
C SER A 481 -6.09 -1.22 14.12
N ASP A 482 -7.17 -0.47 14.00
CA ASP A 482 -8.30 -0.78 13.11
C ASP A 482 -7.97 -0.49 11.62
N TYR A 483 -6.82 0.19 11.36
CA TYR A 483 -6.36 0.66 10.05
C TYR A 483 -4.95 0.18 9.72
N LYS A 484 -4.63 -1.08 10.00
CA LYS A 484 -3.29 -1.64 9.77
C LYS A 484 -2.84 -1.53 8.32
N HIS A 485 -3.73 -1.87 7.38
CA HIS A 485 -3.41 -1.83 5.95
C HIS A 485 -3.24 -0.40 5.43
N LEU A 486 -4.00 0.56 5.97
CA LEU A 486 -3.79 1.97 5.69
C LEU A 486 -2.44 2.44 6.25
N GLY A 487 -2.05 1.98 7.44
CA GLY A 487 -0.74 2.22 8.04
C GLY A 487 0.40 1.65 7.20
N TYR A 488 0.24 0.46 6.61
CA TYR A 488 1.22 -0.10 5.67
C TYR A 488 1.30 0.69 4.36
N ARG A 489 0.20 1.23 3.84
CA ARG A 489 0.23 2.10 2.65
C ARG A 489 0.89 3.45 2.93
N LEU A 490 0.73 3.98 4.16
CA LEU A 490 1.53 5.13 4.60
C LEU A 490 3.04 4.78 4.59
N PHE A 491 3.41 3.61 5.09
CA PHE A 491 4.79 3.13 5.02
C PHE A 491 5.29 2.96 3.57
N ASP A 492 4.46 2.45 2.66
CA ASP A 492 4.79 2.34 1.23
C ASP A 492 5.05 3.72 0.60
N THR A 493 4.27 4.74 0.97
CA THR A 493 4.48 6.12 0.54
C THR A 493 5.78 6.68 1.11
N LEU A 494 6.05 6.45 2.40
CA LEU A 494 7.33 6.76 3.03
C LEU A 494 8.50 6.09 2.30
N SER A 495 8.37 4.81 1.95
CA SER A 495 9.44 4.03 1.31
C SER A 495 9.85 4.54 -0.07
N ARG A 496 9.00 5.30 -0.73
CA ARG A 496 9.26 5.96 -2.02
C ARG A 496 9.72 7.42 -1.88
N SER A 497 9.82 7.93 -0.65
CA SER A 497 10.09 9.36 -0.37
C SER A 497 11.55 9.64 0.02
N LYS A 498 12.50 8.86 -0.51
CA LYS A 498 13.94 9.00 -0.25
C LYS A 498 14.43 10.45 -0.34
N ASP A 499 14.09 11.13 -1.43
CA ASP A 499 14.54 12.50 -1.70
C ASP A 499 14.07 13.51 -0.65
N LYS A 500 12.88 13.32 -0.08
CA LYS A 500 12.34 14.17 0.98
C LYS A 500 13.14 14.03 2.28
N PHE A 501 13.59 12.82 2.61
CA PHE A 501 14.44 12.55 3.77
C PHE A 501 15.89 13.07 3.54
N GLU A 502 16.46 12.78 2.40
CA GLU A 502 17.84 13.22 2.10
C GLU A 502 17.95 14.76 1.99
N SER A 503 16.92 15.45 1.47
CA SER A 503 16.91 16.90 1.37
C SER A 503 16.98 17.63 2.72
N VAL A 504 16.57 16.98 3.81
CA VAL A 504 16.65 17.52 5.17
C VAL A 504 17.78 16.88 6.00
N GLY A 505 18.68 16.14 5.35
CA GLY A 505 19.94 15.66 5.94
C GLY A 505 19.89 14.27 6.58
N PHE A 506 18.82 13.50 6.40
CA PHE A 506 18.83 12.07 6.75
C PHE A 506 19.61 11.25 5.73
N ARG A 507 20.20 10.16 6.18
CA ARG A 507 20.71 9.10 5.31
C ARG A 507 19.64 8.02 5.16
N TRP A 508 19.29 7.71 3.92
CA TRP A 508 18.29 6.71 3.60
C TRP A 508 18.77 5.28 3.86
N LYS A 509 17.88 4.39 4.36
CA LYS A 509 18.22 3.01 4.72
C LYS A 509 17.33 1.95 4.07
N LEU A 510 16.19 2.32 3.46
CA LEU A 510 15.33 1.37 2.76
C LEU A 510 15.88 1.05 1.37
N GLY A 511 15.92 -0.24 1.00
CA GLY A 511 16.35 -0.68 -0.32
C GLY A 511 17.87 -0.63 -0.57
N GLY A 512 18.69 -0.57 0.51
CA GLY A 512 20.16 -0.68 0.45
C GLY A 512 20.64 -2.12 0.64
#